data_95160555dd7f5da4f2ab55a95f30d8b7
#
_entry.id   95160555dd7f5da4f2ab55a95f30d8b7
#
_cell.length_a   1.000
_cell.length_b   1.000
_cell.length_c   1.000
_cell.angle_alpha   90.00
_cell.angle_beta   90.00
_cell.angle_gamma   90.00
#
_symmetry.space_group_name_H-M   'P 1'
#
loop_
_entity.id
_entity.type
_entity.pdbx_description
1 polymer ?
#
loop_
_entity_poly.entity_id
_entity_poly.type
_entity_poly.pdbx_seq_one_letter_code
_entity_poly.pdbx_strand_id
1 'polypeptide(L)'
;IDLITGFLGSGKTTFIKHYASYLVSQGYKVGILENDFGAVNIDMMLLQDALGHQCDLEMITGGGDQQTHQRRFKTKLISMGMLKYDYLLVEPSGIYEVDEFFDVLHEEPLENWYEIGHVYTIVNAKLEQNLSKSSRYLLASQIAHASCILLSHYDEALQEEIQQTKQLLQKSLQEIQCSRVLQDYDFYTHWNHW
;
A
#
# COMPACT_ATOMS: atom_id res chain seq x y z
N ILE A 1 6.20 -3.74 9.85
CA ILE A 1 5.48 -4.03 8.62
C ILE A 1 4.80 -2.76 8.11
N ASP A 2 5.00 -2.39 6.85
CA ASP A 2 4.40 -1.23 6.21
C ASP A 2 3.39 -1.68 5.15
N LEU A 3 2.24 -1.02 5.11
CA LEU A 3 1.17 -1.29 4.17
C LEU A 3 1.14 -0.23 3.07
N ILE A 4 1.13 -0.66 1.80
CA ILE A 4 1.09 0.21 0.65
C ILE A 4 -0.25 0.03 -0.08
N THR A 5 -1.14 0.99 0.02
CA THR A 5 -2.49 0.97 -0.56
C THR A 5 -2.66 1.98 -1.68
N GLY A 6 -3.79 1.94 -2.34
CA GLY A 6 -4.14 2.84 -3.44
C GLY A 6 -4.79 2.11 -4.60
N PHE A 7 -5.47 2.83 -5.46
CA PHE A 7 -6.14 2.26 -6.62
C PHE A 7 -5.16 1.62 -7.62
N LEU A 8 -5.70 0.76 -8.48
CA LEU A 8 -4.95 0.23 -9.63
C LEU A 8 -4.43 1.39 -10.49
N GLY A 9 -3.15 1.32 -10.85
CA GLY A 9 -2.49 2.39 -11.64
C GLY A 9 -2.13 3.65 -10.85
N SER A 10 -2.30 3.69 -9.54
CA SER A 10 -1.93 4.87 -8.73
C SER A 10 -0.42 5.05 -8.54
N GLY A 11 0.41 4.07 -8.91
CA GLY A 11 1.87 4.14 -8.76
C GLY A 11 2.43 3.38 -7.56
N LYS A 12 1.67 2.46 -6.95
CA LYS A 12 2.12 1.64 -5.80
C LYS A 12 3.43 0.90 -6.07
N THR A 13 3.49 0.15 -7.18
CA THR A 13 4.69 -0.59 -7.57
C THR A 13 5.90 0.32 -7.73
N THR A 14 5.72 1.52 -8.31
CA THR A 14 6.80 2.52 -8.43
C THR A 14 7.27 2.99 -7.06
N PHE A 15 6.34 3.26 -6.14
CA PHE A 15 6.69 3.65 -4.78
C PHE A 15 7.45 2.53 -4.05
N ILE A 16 6.96 1.28 -4.11
CA ILE A 16 7.61 0.12 -3.48
C ILE A 16 9.05 -0.02 -3.97
N LYS A 17 9.29 0.13 -5.28
CA LYS A 17 10.63 0.07 -5.86
C LYS A 17 11.57 1.12 -5.27
N HIS A 18 11.14 2.38 -5.19
CA HIS A 18 11.94 3.45 -4.61
C HIS A 18 12.18 3.22 -3.12
N TYR A 19 11.13 2.87 -2.40
CA TYR A 19 11.21 2.68 -0.95
C TYR A 19 12.08 1.47 -0.57
N ALA A 20 11.90 0.33 -1.23
CA ALA A 20 12.74 -0.85 -1.01
C ALA A 20 14.23 -0.56 -1.34
N SER A 21 14.49 0.13 -2.47
CA SER A 21 15.85 0.53 -2.85
C SER A 21 16.49 1.45 -1.80
N TYR A 22 15.73 2.41 -1.29
CA TYR A 22 16.17 3.28 -0.22
C TYR A 22 16.51 2.48 1.05
N LEU A 23 15.61 1.63 1.52
CA LEU A 23 15.83 0.82 2.73
C LEU A 23 17.05 -0.10 2.60
N VAL A 24 17.22 -0.76 1.45
CA VAL A 24 18.38 -1.59 1.17
C VAL A 24 19.68 -0.75 1.15
N SER A 25 19.64 0.47 0.59
CA SER A 25 20.79 1.39 0.62
C SER A 25 21.21 1.80 2.03
N GLN A 26 20.26 1.79 2.98
CA GLN A 26 20.51 2.03 4.40
C GLN A 26 21.02 0.76 5.14
N GLY A 27 21.13 -0.37 4.45
CA GLY A 27 21.61 -1.63 5.00
C GLY A 27 20.53 -2.54 5.59
N TYR A 28 19.27 -2.22 5.44
CA TYR A 28 18.16 -3.03 5.93
C TYR A 28 17.87 -4.23 5.03
N LYS A 29 17.45 -5.34 5.66
CA LYS A 29 16.89 -6.50 4.98
C LYS A 29 15.40 -6.29 4.76
N VAL A 30 14.97 -6.31 3.50
CA VAL A 30 13.60 -5.97 3.10
C VAL A 30 12.88 -7.20 2.55
N GLY A 31 11.68 -7.46 3.04
CA GLY A 31 10.73 -8.37 2.41
C GLY A 31 9.65 -7.56 1.69
N ILE A 32 9.22 -8.03 0.52
CA ILE A 32 8.09 -7.48 -0.21
C ILE A 32 7.06 -8.59 -0.38
N LEU A 33 5.83 -8.33 0.01
CA LEU A 33 4.70 -9.22 -0.18
C LEU A 33 3.68 -8.57 -1.10
N GLU A 34 3.60 -9.05 -2.33
CA GLU A 34 2.56 -8.68 -3.27
C GLU A 34 1.37 -9.63 -3.17
N ASN A 35 0.21 -9.06 -3.05
CA ASN A 35 -1.05 -9.76 -3.02
C ASN A 35 -1.88 -9.35 -4.23
N ASP A 36 -1.57 -9.92 -5.39
CA ASP A 36 -2.29 -9.64 -6.63
C ASP A 36 -3.01 -10.88 -7.15
N PHE A 37 -4.26 -10.68 -7.60
CA PHE A 37 -5.06 -11.71 -8.28
C PHE A 37 -4.64 -11.93 -9.74
N GLY A 38 -3.64 -11.21 -10.22
CA GLY A 38 -3.27 -11.13 -11.62
C GLY A 38 -2.01 -11.89 -12.01
N ALA A 39 -1.35 -11.37 -13.02
CA ALA A 39 -0.12 -11.90 -13.57
C ALA A 39 1.09 -11.55 -12.70
N VAL A 40 2.13 -12.37 -12.78
CA VAL A 40 3.43 -12.11 -12.14
C VAL A 40 3.92 -10.71 -12.50
N ASN A 41 4.24 -9.92 -11.50
CA ASN A 41 4.78 -8.56 -11.68
C ASN A 41 6.27 -8.65 -12.04
N ILE A 42 6.55 -8.65 -13.35
CA ILE A 42 7.91 -8.78 -13.90
C ILE A 42 8.81 -7.64 -13.39
N ASP A 43 8.26 -6.44 -13.23
CA ASP A 43 9.02 -5.27 -12.75
C ASP A 43 9.52 -5.46 -11.32
N MET A 44 8.75 -6.13 -10.47
CA MET A 44 9.15 -6.43 -9.10
C MET A 44 10.18 -7.56 -9.04
N MET A 45 10.10 -8.53 -9.93
CA MET A 45 11.14 -9.57 -10.05
C MET A 45 12.48 -8.96 -10.47
N LEU A 46 12.48 -8.04 -11.42
CA LEU A 46 13.68 -7.31 -11.83
C LEU A 46 14.27 -6.46 -10.69
N LEU A 47 13.41 -5.90 -9.82
CA LEU A 47 13.85 -5.20 -8.63
C LEU A 47 14.56 -6.15 -7.65
N GLN A 48 13.99 -7.31 -7.38
CA GLN A 48 14.61 -8.32 -6.52
C GLN A 48 15.98 -8.72 -7.03
N ASP A 49 16.11 -8.98 -8.33
CA ASP A 49 17.40 -9.32 -8.95
C ASP A 49 18.43 -8.18 -8.80
N ALA A 50 17.98 -6.93 -8.91
CA ALA A 50 18.84 -5.75 -8.77
C ALA A 50 19.30 -5.50 -7.33
N LEU A 51 18.46 -5.78 -6.33
CA LEU A 51 18.75 -5.59 -4.90
C LEU A 51 19.40 -6.81 -4.25
N GLY A 52 19.38 -7.97 -4.92
CA GLY A 52 20.07 -9.19 -4.50
C GLY A 52 19.57 -9.74 -3.18
N HIS A 53 20.49 -10.27 -2.35
CA HIS A 53 20.15 -10.99 -1.12
C HIS A 53 19.57 -10.13 0.02
N GLN A 54 19.50 -8.82 -0.13
CA GLN A 54 18.92 -7.93 0.86
C GLN A 54 17.42 -7.67 0.63
N CYS A 55 16.88 -8.12 -0.50
CA CYS A 55 15.47 -7.96 -0.84
C CYS A 55 14.88 -9.28 -1.30
N ASP A 56 13.88 -9.77 -0.59
CA ASP A 56 13.10 -10.95 -0.97
C ASP A 56 11.70 -10.54 -1.42
N LEU A 57 11.27 -11.07 -2.56
CA LEU A 57 9.93 -10.87 -3.09
C LEU A 57 9.12 -12.16 -2.95
N GLU A 58 7.95 -12.02 -2.32
CA GLU A 58 6.97 -13.09 -2.21
C GLU A 58 5.63 -12.64 -2.79
N MET A 59 4.94 -13.57 -3.42
CA MET A 59 3.66 -13.28 -4.07
C MET A 59 2.58 -14.22 -3.56
N ILE A 60 1.37 -13.69 -3.40
CA ILE A 60 0.18 -14.49 -3.19
C ILE A 60 -0.57 -14.53 -4.51
N THR A 61 -0.49 -15.67 -5.18
CA THR A 61 -1.15 -15.90 -6.46
C THR A 61 -2.35 -16.82 -6.29
N GLY A 62 -3.34 -16.66 -7.16
CA GLY A 62 -4.44 -17.59 -7.34
C GLY A 62 -5.76 -17.12 -6.75
N GLY A 63 -6.82 -17.48 -7.48
CA GLY A 63 -8.21 -17.24 -7.10
C GLY A 63 -8.63 -18.09 -5.90
N GLY A 64 -9.77 -17.78 -5.35
CA GLY A 64 -10.41 -18.45 -4.25
C GLY A 64 -11.46 -17.53 -3.63
N ASP A 65 -12.18 -18.01 -2.65
CA ASP A 65 -13.01 -17.17 -1.83
C ASP A 65 -12.15 -16.31 -0.86
N GLN A 66 -12.78 -15.31 -0.27
CA GLN A 66 -12.14 -14.39 0.67
C GLN A 66 -11.44 -15.13 1.82
N GLN A 67 -12.06 -16.18 2.37
CA GLN A 67 -11.49 -16.94 3.47
C GLN A 67 -10.20 -17.69 3.06
N THR A 68 -10.20 -18.29 1.88
CA THR A 68 -9.01 -18.95 1.35
C THR A 68 -7.88 -17.96 1.14
N HIS A 69 -8.20 -16.76 0.67
CA HIS A 69 -7.24 -15.70 0.46
C HIS A 69 -6.64 -15.20 1.77
N GLN A 70 -7.45 -14.93 2.79
CA GLN A 70 -6.97 -14.54 4.13
C GLN A 70 -6.05 -15.60 4.74
N ARG A 71 -6.39 -16.90 4.61
CA ARG A 71 -5.53 -18.00 5.09
C ARG A 71 -4.16 -18.01 4.40
N ARG A 72 -4.14 -17.83 3.09
CA ARG A 72 -2.88 -17.77 2.32
C ARG A 72 -2.04 -16.58 2.75
N PHE A 73 -2.68 -15.43 2.92
CA PHE A 73 -2.04 -14.21 3.39
C PHE A 73 -1.41 -14.41 4.77
N LYS A 74 -2.18 -14.91 5.74
CA LYS A 74 -1.68 -15.24 7.08
C LYS A 74 -0.52 -16.23 7.03
N THR A 75 -0.66 -17.33 6.25
CA THR A 75 0.40 -18.34 6.13
C THR A 75 1.68 -17.75 5.54
N LYS A 76 1.56 -16.86 4.55
CA LYS A 76 2.71 -16.18 3.95
C LYS A 76 3.38 -15.23 4.94
N LEU A 77 2.62 -14.44 5.69
CA LEU A 77 3.15 -13.59 6.76
C LEU A 77 3.89 -14.41 7.83
N ILE A 78 3.36 -15.57 8.24
CA ILE A 78 4.04 -16.47 9.17
C ILE A 78 5.39 -16.92 8.60
N SER A 79 5.44 -17.37 7.34
CA SER A 79 6.69 -17.81 6.72
C SER A 79 7.71 -16.68 6.60
N MET A 80 7.27 -15.49 6.23
CA MET A 80 8.13 -14.31 6.10
C MET A 80 8.63 -13.81 7.45
N GLY A 81 7.84 -13.88 8.52
CA GLY A 81 8.26 -13.51 9.86
C GLY A 81 9.41 -14.36 10.39
N MET A 82 9.50 -15.62 9.96
CA MET A 82 10.63 -16.51 10.30
C MET A 82 11.95 -16.07 9.63
N LEU A 83 11.92 -15.30 8.56
CA LEU A 83 13.09 -14.82 7.82
C LEU A 83 13.72 -13.57 8.41
N LYS A 84 13.06 -12.95 9.40
CA LYS A 84 13.55 -11.80 10.18
C LYS A 84 13.97 -10.63 9.31
N TYR A 85 13.05 -10.09 8.52
CA TYR A 85 13.25 -8.82 7.83
C TYR A 85 13.26 -7.65 8.81
N ASP A 86 14.04 -6.63 8.51
CA ASP A 86 13.97 -5.34 9.21
C ASP A 86 12.69 -4.59 8.80
N TYR A 87 12.34 -4.69 7.51
CA TYR A 87 11.11 -4.13 6.94
C TYR A 87 10.39 -5.17 6.09
N LEU A 88 9.08 -5.25 6.27
CA LEU A 88 8.19 -5.99 5.39
C LEU A 88 7.21 -5.01 4.75
N LEU A 89 7.30 -4.86 3.42
CA LEU A 89 6.42 -4.02 2.62
C LEU A 89 5.30 -4.90 2.06
N VAL A 90 4.05 -4.55 2.32
CA VAL A 90 2.89 -5.31 1.84
C VAL A 90 2.08 -4.47 0.88
N GLU A 91 1.92 -4.95 -0.35
CA GLU A 91 0.97 -4.43 -1.32
C GLU A 91 -0.25 -5.36 -1.37
N PRO A 92 -1.38 -5.01 -0.72
CA PRO A 92 -2.61 -5.76 -0.88
C PRO A 92 -3.21 -5.50 -2.25
N SER A 93 -4.11 -6.37 -2.68
CA SER A 93 -4.94 -6.10 -3.86
C SER A 93 -5.62 -4.73 -3.76
N GLY A 94 -5.75 -4.02 -4.88
CA GLY A 94 -6.36 -2.69 -4.91
C GLY A 94 -7.82 -2.61 -4.46
N ILE A 95 -8.47 -3.76 -4.24
CA ILE A 95 -9.83 -3.89 -3.70
C ILE A 95 -9.85 -4.36 -2.23
N TYR A 96 -8.69 -4.43 -1.58
CA TYR A 96 -8.56 -4.92 -0.21
C TYR A 96 -8.90 -3.81 0.79
N GLU A 97 -9.69 -4.14 1.80
CA GLU A 97 -9.99 -3.22 2.90
C GLU A 97 -8.86 -3.26 3.94
N VAL A 98 -8.43 -2.08 4.37
CA VAL A 98 -7.29 -1.94 5.30
C VAL A 98 -7.55 -2.59 6.65
N ASP A 99 -8.81 -2.60 7.08
CA ASP A 99 -9.21 -3.24 8.34
C ASP A 99 -8.92 -4.75 8.35
N GLU A 100 -9.14 -5.44 7.23
CA GLU A 100 -8.82 -6.88 7.12
C GLU A 100 -7.33 -7.17 7.30
N PHE A 101 -6.45 -6.25 6.89
CA PHE A 101 -5.01 -6.37 7.12
C PHE A 101 -4.68 -6.29 8.60
N PHE A 102 -5.27 -5.34 9.32
CA PHE A 102 -5.06 -5.21 10.76
C PHE A 102 -5.61 -6.39 11.53
N ASP A 103 -6.80 -6.88 11.17
CA ASP A 103 -7.41 -8.06 11.80
C ASP A 103 -6.47 -9.27 11.71
N VAL A 104 -5.88 -9.53 10.55
CA VAL A 104 -4.92 -10.64 10.39
C VAL A 104 -3.67 -10.43 11.25
N LEU A 105 -3.14 -9.21 11.35
CA LEU A 105 -1.94 -8.93 12.14
C LEU A 105 -2.16 -9.04 13.64
N HIS A 106 -3.39 -8.82 14.12
CA HIS A 106 -3.73 -9.00 15.53
C HIS A 106 -3.98 -10.46 15.94
N GLU A 107 -3.91 -11.41 14.99
CA GLU A 107 -4.01 -12.83 15.29
C GLU A 107 -2.63 -13.42 15.67
N GLU A 108 -2.62 -14.34 16.67
CA GLU A 108 -1.42 -15.13 16.97
C GLU A 108 -0.96 -15.98 15.75
N PRO A 109 0.36 -16.11 15.50
CA PRO A 109 1.48 -15.54 16.24
C PRO A 109 1.94 -14.16 15.73
N LEU A 110 1.23 -13.56 14.75
CA LEU A 110 1.68 -12.37 14.00
C LEU A 110 1.77 -11.13 14.87
N GLU A 111 0.86 -10.95 15.82
CA GLU A 111 0.85 -9.83 16.77
C GLU A 111 2.16 -9.70 17.59
N ASN A 112 2.85 -10.84 17.81
CA ASN A 112 4.12 -10.88 18.53
C ASN A 112 5.36 -10.76 17.62
N TRP A 113 5.16 -10.86 16.30
CA TRP A 113 6.27 -10.90 15.34
C TRP A 113 6.40 -9.63 14.53
N TYR A 114 5.30 -8.89 14.37
CA TYR A 114 5.24 -7.70 13.55
C TYR A 114 4.85 -6.48 14.37
N GLU A 115 5.62 -5.41 14.18
CA GLU A 115 5.23 -4.07 14.59
C GLU A 115 4.63 -3.36 13.37
N ILE A 116 3.45 -2.78 13.53
CA ILE A 116 2.79 -2.01 12.47
C ILE A 116 3.52 -0.67 12.35
N GLY A 117 4.13 -0.43 11.20
CA GLY A 117 4.82 0.81 10.88
C GLY A 117 3.88 1.82 10.23
N HIS A 118 4.05 2.04 8.92
CA HIS A 118 3.28 3.03 8.19
C HIS A 118 2.23 2.42 7.27
N VAL A 119 1.13 3.14 7.10
CA VAL A 119 0.16 2.91 6.03
C VAL A 119 0.32 4.02 5.00
N TYR A 120 0.91 3.70 3.86
CA TYR A 120 1.06 4.60 2.74
C TYR A 120 -0.09 4.42 1.77
N THR A 121 -0.81 5.49 1.48
CA THR A 121 -1.88 5.47 0.47
C THR A 121 -1.45 6.29 -0.73
N ILE A 122 -1.26 5.62 -1.88
CA ILE A 122 -0.85 6.26 -3.11
C ILE A 122 -2.09 6.68 -3.90
N VAL A 123 -2.19 7.97 -4.18
CA VAL A 123 -3.31 8.58 -4.91
C VAL A 123 -2.79 9.35 -6.12
N ASN A 124 -3.38 9.12 -7.29
CA ASN A 124 -3.07 9.93 -8.46
C ASN A 124 -3.56 11.37 -8.23
N ALA A 125 -2.66 12.36 -8.41
CA ALA A 125 -2.98 13.78 -8.27
C ALA A 125 -4.08 14.25 -9.25
N LYS A 126 -4.28 13.51 -10.36
CA LYS A 126 -5.34 13.70 -11.37
C LYS A 126 -6.45 12.64 -11.20
N LEU A 127 -6.91 12.42 -9.96
CA LEU A 127 -7.93 11.40 -9.69
C LEU A 127 -9.24 11.74 -10.39
N GLU A 128 -9.82 10.73 -11.05
CA GLU A 128 -11.12 10.87 -11.70
C GLU A 128 -12.20 11.28 -10.70
N GLN A 129 -12.97 12.33 -11.02
CA GLN A 129 -13.98 12.89 -10.12
C GLN A 129 -15.26 12.06 -10.07
N ASN A 130 -15.56 11.29 -11.13
CA ASN A 130 -16.79 10.51 -11.26
C ASN A 130 -16.65 9.07 -10.76
N LEU A 131 -16.06 8.90 -9.59
CA LEU A 131 -15.93 7.57 -8.98
C LEU A 131 -17.29 6.99 -8.58
N SER A 132 -17.45 5.67 -8.75
CA SER A 132 -18.59 4.94 -8.23
C SER A 132 -18.69 5.06 -6.70
N LYS A 133 -19.86 4.78 -6.13
CA LYS A 133 -20.03 4.78 -4.67
C LYS A 133 -19.10 3.76 -4.00
N SER A 134 -18.95 2.57 -4.59
CA SER A 134 -18.04 1.53 -4.08
C SER A 134 -16.57 1.96 -4.16
N SER A 135 -16.16 2.61 -5.24
CA SER A 135 -14.79 3.14 -5.35
C SER A 135 -14.51 4.24 -4.33
N ARG A 136 -15.47 5.14 -4.09
CA ARG A 136 -15.32 6.18 -3.04
C ARG A 136 -15.25 5.58 -1.64
N TYR A 137 -16.05 4.54 -1.36
CA TYR A 137 -15.99 3.82 -0.09
C TYR A 137 -14.60 3.20 0.13
N LEU A 138 -14.09 2.46 -0.87
CA LEU A 138 -12.77 1.84 -0.80
C LEU A 138 -11.66 2.89 -0.63
N LEU A 139 -11.73 3.97 -1.39
CA LEU A 139 -10.78 5.09 -1.27
C LEU A 139 -10.81 5.68 0.15
N ALA A 140 -12.01 5.91 0.68
CA ALA A 140 -12.19 6.43 2.02
C ALA A 140 -11.62 5.48 3.10
N SER A 141 -11.86 4.17 3.00
CA SER A 141 -11.28 3.16 3.88
C SER A 141 -9.75 3.23 3.85
N GLN A 142 -9.13 3.30 2.67
CA GLN A 142 -7.69 3.37 2.53
C GLN A 142 -7.09 4.64 3.15
N ILE A 143 -7.70 5.82 2.90
CA ILE A 143 -7.18 7.09 3.44
C ILE A 143 -7.52 7.32 4.91
N ALA A 144 -8.57 6.68 5.44
CA ALA A 144 -8.91 6.79 6.86
C ALA A 144 -7.76 6.30 7.76
N HIS A 145 -7.09 5.25 7.35
CA HIS A 145 -5.98 4.63 8.09
C HIS A 145 -4.58 5.10 7.62
N ALA A 146 -4.50 5.93 6.58
CA ALA A 146 -3.22 6.36 6.03
C ALA A 146 -2.40 7.14 7.04
N SER A 147 -1.17 6.73 7.30
CA SER A 147 -0.17 7.54 7.98
C SER A 147 0.28 8.71 7.10
N CYS A 148 0.24 8.48 5.78
CA CYS A 148 0.74 9.39 4.77
C CYS A 148 0.02 9.15 3.45
N ILE A 149 -0.40 10.20 2.77
CA ILE A 149 -0.99 10.16 1.44
C ILE A 149 0.04 10.66 0.43
N LEU A 150 0.44 9.79 -0.48
CA LEU A 150 1.43 10.08 -1.50
C LEU A 150 0.74 10.45 -2.81
N LEU A 151 0.90 11.68 -3.27
CA LEU A 151 0.36 12.12 -4.56
C LEU A 151 1.31 11.74 -5.68
N SER A 152 0.92 10.76 -6.49
CA SER A 152 1.63 10.41 -7.73
C SER A 152 1.22 11.33 -8.88
N HIS A 153 2.06 11.40 -9.92
CA HIS A 153 1.85 12.29 -11.08
C HIS A 153 1.64 13.76 -10.69
N TYR A 154 2.20 14.18 -9.56
CA TYR A 154 2.03 15.53 -9.03
C TYR A 154 2.59 16.60 -9.97
N ASP A 155 3.78 16.37 -10.55
CA ASP A 155 4.46 17.31 -11.42
C ASP A 155 3.76 17.48 -12.80
N GLU A 156 2.89 16.52 -13.16
CA GLU A 156 2.09 16.54 -14.36
C GLU A 156 0.69 17.13 -14.17
N ALA A 157 0.28 17.33 -12.92
CA ALA A 157 -1.07 17.76 -12.58
C ALA A 157 -1.17 19.29 -12.49
N LEU A 158 -2.29 19.83 -12.92
CA LEU A 158 -2.63 21.23 -12.69
C LEU A 158 -3.02 21.45 -11.23
N GLN A 159 -2.78 22.64 -10.70
CA GLN A 159 -3.14 22.98 -9.32
C GLN A 159 -4.65 22.77 -9.04
N GLU A 160 -5.49 23.02 -10.04
CA GLU A 160 -6.92 22.78 -9.94
C GLU A 160 -7.25 21.29 -9.79
N GLU A 161 -6.60 20.39 -10.55
CA GLU A 161 -6.77 18.94 -10.46
C GLU A 161 -6.36 18.41 -9.10
N ILE A 162 -5.23 18.91 -8.57
CA ILE A 162 -4.75 18.56 -7.22
C ILE A 162 -5.78 18.97 -6.16
N GLN A 163 -6.33 20.17 -6.24
CA GLN A 163 -7.33 20.63 -5.30
C GLN A 163 -8.64 19.84 -5.40
N GLN A 164 -9.08 19.52 -6.61
CA GLN A 164 -10.25 18.67 -6.83
C GLN A 164 -10.04 17.27 -6.25
N THR A 165 -8.85 16.68 -6.42
CA THR A 165 -8.48 15.40 -5.81
C THR A 165 -8.53 15.49 -4.29
N LYS A 166 -7.88 16.47 -3.66
CA LYS A 166 -7.93 16.66 -2.19
C LYS A 166 -9.37 16.82 -1.67
N GLN A 167 -10.20 17.57 -2.37
CA GLN A 167 -11.61 17.75 -2.01
C GLN A 167 -12.40 16.44 -2.13
N LEU A 168 -12.15 15.64 -3.17
CA LEU A 168 -12.79 14.34 -3.34
C LEU A 168 -12.39 13.38 -2.22
N LEU A 169 -11.13 13.36 -1.81
CA LEU A 169 -10.66 12.55 -0.68
C LEU A 169 -11.38 12.92 0.61
N GLN A 170 -11.45 14.22 0.93
CA GLN A 170 -12.14 14.71 2.13
C GLN A 170 -13.64 14.38 2.11
N LYS A 171 -14.29 14.56 0.95
CA LYS A 171 -15.71 14.20 0.76
C LYS A 171 -15.94 12.70 0.96
N SER A 172 -15.06 11.85 0.43
CA SER A 172 -15.15 10.40 0.58
C SER A 172 -15.06 9.96 2.05
N LEU A 173 -14.19 10.59 2.85
CA LEU A 173 -14.14 10.36 4.31
C LEU A 173 -15.44 10.75 5.01
N GLN A 174 -16.05 11.88 4.61
CA GLN A 174 -17.33 12.30 5.17
C GLN A 174 -18.46 11.33 4.83
N GLU A 175 -18.48 10.75 3.62
CA GLU A 175 -19.47 9.75 3.18
C GLU A 175 -19.45 8.48 4.06
N ILE A 176 -18.30 8.09 4.61
CA ILE A 176 -18.17 6.96 5.56
C ILE A 176 -18.24 7.41 7.03
N GLN A 177 -18.62 8.65 7.30
CA GLN A 177 -18.71 9.24 8.65
C GLN A 177 -17.37 9.21 9.42
N CYS A 178 -16.23 9.22 8.71
CA CYS A 178 -14.93 9.33 9.32
C CYS A 178 -14.70 10.76 9.81
N SER A 179 -14.28 10.91 11.05
CA SER A 179 -14.00 12.21 11.68
C SER A 179 -12.69 12.85 11.25
N ARG A 180 -11.85 12.13 10.50
CA ARG A 180 -10.56 12.62 10.01
C ARG A 180 -10.74 13.82 9.08
N VAL A 181 -10.00 14.90 9.36
CA VAL A 181 -9.91 16.08 8.49
C VAL A 181 -8.50 16.13 7.91
N LEU A 182 -8.42 16.02 6.59
CA LEU A 182 -7.13 16.05 5.88
C LEU A 182 -6.53 17.46 5.89
N GLN A 183 -5.25 17.54 6.18
CA GLN A 183 -4.46 18.76 6.19
C GLN A 183 -3.36 18.67 5.12
N ASP A 184 -2.74 19.79 4.76
CA ASP A 184 -1.69 19.80 3.75
C ASP A 184 -0.48 18.93 4.13
N TYR A 185 -0.18 18.78 5.40
CA TYR A 185 0.90 17.92 5.88
C TYR A 185 0.59 16.41 5.80
N ASP A 186 -0.66 15.99 5.54
CA ASP A 186 -1.00 14.60 5.25
C ASP A 186 -0.54 14.16 3.85
N PHE A 187 -0.23 15.14 2.97
CA PHE A 187 0.11 14.91 1.57
C PHE A 187 1.59 15.07 1.29
N TYR A 188 2.18 14.08 0.62
CA TYR A 188 3.56 14.11 0.17
C TYR A 188 3.63 14.02 -1.34
N THR A 189 4.44 14.89 -1.94
CA THR A 189 4.46 15.09 -3.40
C THR A 189 5.77 14.72 -4.06
N HIS A 190 6.88 14.72 -3.33
CA HIS A 190 8.24 14.52 -3.87
C HIS A 190 8.92 13.26 -3.31
N TRP A 191 8.15 12.18 -3.19
CA TRP A 191 8.62 10.90 -2.65
C TRP A 191 9.53 10.11 -3.60
N ASN A 192 9.66 10.50 -4.85
CA ASN A 192 10.51 9.88 -5.87
C ASN A 192 11.96 10.40 -5.88
N HIS A 193 12.33 11.24 -4.92
CA HIS A 193 13.68 11.81 -4.75
C HIS A 193 14.43 11.26 -3.52
N TRP A 194 14.03 10.12 -3.01
CA TRP A 194 14.69 9.47 -1.85
C TRP A 194 15.93 8.72 -2.27
#